data_4bf71f995aece7fe234d97038c00fcd2
#
_entry.id   4bf71f995aece7fe234d97038c00fcd2
#
_cell.length_a   1.000
_cell.length_b   1.000
_cell.length_c   1.000
_cell.angle_alpha   90.00
_cell.angle_beta   90.00
_cell.angle_gamma   90.00
#
_symmetry.space_group_name_H-M   'P 1'
#
loop_
_entity.id
_entity.type
_entity.pdbx_description
1 polymer ?
#
loop_
_entity_poly.entity_id
_entity_poly.type
_entity_poly.pdbx_seq_one_letter_code
_entity_poly.pdbx_strand_id
1 'polypeptide(L)'
;MSDEHDVPPKARPSAQATPAKPQPRPQDPIEQEFWRLCQDGQLYFQRCGSCGIFRHLPRYMCARCGSPDYSWEPSSGKGTLFSWTVTHQALHPAFAADVPFVAAVVELEEGVRMATRLVDCERD
;
A
#
# COMPACT_ATOMS: atom_id res chain seq x y z
N MET A 1 5.77 41.61 19.86
CA MET A 1 5.53 40.81 19.64
C MET A 1 5.57 39.93 19.51
N SER A 2 5.81 40.30 19.63
CA SER A 2 5.57 39.32 19.50
C SER A 2 5.55 38.26 19.41
N ASP A 3 5.64 38.56 19.48
CA ASP A 3 5.30 37.52 19.48
C ASP A 3 5.33 36.65 19.21
N GLU A 4 5.43 37.08 19.28
CA GLU A 4 5.09 36.28 19.07
C GLU A 4 5.35 35.41 18.80
N HIS A 5 5.53 35.95 18.87
CA HIS A 5 5.42 35.08 18.71
C HIS A 5 5.39 34.30 18.65
N ASP A 6 5.24 35.02 18.84
CA ASP A 6 4.85 34.23 18.89
C ASP A 6 4.77 33.36 18.64
N VAL A 7 4.74 33.84 18.72
CA VAL A 7 4.37 32.91 18.48
C VAL A 7 4.36 31.99 18.54
N PRO A 8 4.36 32.13 18.59
CA PRO A 8 4.02 31.17 18.71
C PRO A 8 4.03 30.17 18.92
N PRO A 9 3.88 30.15 19.02
CA PRO A 9 3.71 29.12 19.10
C PRO A 9 3.52 28.26 19.13
N LYS A 10 3.17 28.31 19.13
CA LYS A 10 2.95 27.45 18.99
C LYS A 10 2.64 26.53 18.96
N ALA A 11 2.45 26.68 18.95
CA ALA A 11 2.08 25.79 18.81
C ALA A 11 2.00 24.92 18.70
N ARG A 12 1.93 24.91 18.68
CA ARG A 12 1.99 24.06 18.48
C ARG A 12 1.61 23.12 18.90
N PRO A 13 1.47 22.88 19.01
CA PRO A 13 1.07 21.95 19.08
C PRO A 13 0.79 21.16 19.16
N SER A 14 0.56 21.36 19.07
CA SER A 14 0.45 20.74 18.88
C SER A 14 0.66 20.10 18.82
N ALA A 15 0.51 20.58 19.23
CA ALA A 15 0.94 20.04 19.10
C ALA A 15 1.19 19.77 18.21
N GLN A 16 1.79 19.89 18.12
CA GLN A 16 2.22 19.48 16.97
C GLN A 16 1.55 18.27 16.53
N ALA A 17 0.62 18.37 15.74
CA ALA A 17 -0.07 17.26 15.16
C ALA A 17 0.87 16.53 14.23
N THR A 18 0.90 15.22 14.30
CA THR A 18 1.57 14.39 13.33
C THR A 18 0.88 14.58 11.98
N PRO A 19 1.62 14.85 10.91
CA PRO A 19 0.99 14.96 9.60
C PRO A 19 0.24 13.69 9.23
N ALA A 20 -0.83 13.83 8.51
CA ALA A 20 -1.59 12.69 8.03
C ALA A 20 -0.73 11.88 7.07
N LYS A 21 -0.85 10.55 7.12
CA LYS A 21 -0.13 9.68 6.20
C LYS A 21 -0.66 9.86 4.79
N PRO A 22 0.25 9.91 3.78
CA PRO A 22 -0.20 10.01 2.40
C PRO A 22 -1.11 8.83 2.06
N GLN A 23 -2.14 9.11 1.31
CA GLN A 23 -3.06 8.08 0.85
C GLN A 23 -2.85 7.86 -0.64
N PRO A 24 -3.12 6.66 -1.14
CA PRO A 24 -3.04 6.42 -2.59
C PRO A 24 -3.96 7.37 -3.35
N ARG A 25 -3.46 7.92 -4.44
CA ARG A 25 -4.21 8.85 -5.29
C ARG A 25 -4.17 8.33 -6.72
N PRO A 26 -4.87 7.23 -7.00
CA PRO A 26 -4.81 6.65 -8.33
C PRO A 26 -5.41 7.59 -9.36
N GLN A 27 -4.70 7.76 -10.47
CA GLN A 27 -5.16 8.57 -11.59
C GLN A 27 -5.90 7.72 -12.61
N ASP A 28 -5.57 6.47 -12.68
CA ASP A 28 -6.03 5.55 -13.69
C ASP A 28 -7.31 4.88 -13.20
N PRO A 29 -8.36 4.79 -14.05
CA PRO A 29 -9.62 4.18 -13.63
C PRO A 29 -9.50 2.75 -13.12
N ILE A 30 -8.57 1.96 -13.67
CA ILE A 30 -8.40 0.58 -13.24
C ILE A 30 -7.80 0.50 -11.84
N GLU A 31 -6.88 1.42 -11.53
CA GLU A 31 -6.33 1.52 -10.17
C GLU A 31 -7.37 2.04 -9.19
N GLN A 32 -8.21 2.97 -9.64
CA GLN A 32 -9.30 3.48 -8.80
C GLN A 32 -10.25 2.35 -8.42
N GLU A 33 -10.52 1.46 -9.35
CA GLU A 33 -11.39 0.32 -9.08
C GLU A 33 -10.77 -0.62 -8.07
N PHE A 34 -9.47 -0.88 -8.19
CA PHE A 34 -8.75 -1.73 -7.25
C PHE A 34 -8.88 -1.19 -5.83
N TRP A 35 -8.59 0.10 -5.65
CA TRP A 35 -8.63 0.69 -4.31
C TRP A 35 -10.04 0.75 -3.76
N ARG A 36 -11.04 0.95 -4.62
CA ARG A 36 -12.44 0.93 -4.19
C ARG A 36 -12.82 -0.45 -3.65
N LEU A 37 -12.39 -1.50 -4.35
CA LEU A 37 -12.67 -2.86 -3.92
C LEU A 37 -12.01 -3.19 -2.59
N CYS A 38 -10.81 -2.65 -2.35
CA CYS A 38 -10.07 -2.92 -1.12
C CYS A 38 -10.69 -2.25 0.11
N GLN A 39 -11.59 -1.28 -0.08
CA GLN A 39 -12.16 -0.54 1.05
C GLN A 39 -13.00 -1.40 1.99
N ASP A 40 -13.50 -2.50 1.50
CA ASP A 40 -14.32 -3.41 2.31
C ASP A 40 -13.49 -4.42 3.10
N GLY A 41 -12.16 -4.30 3.06
CA GLY A 41 -11.28 -5.20 3.79
C GLY A 41 -11.00 -6.52 3.08
N GLN A 42 -11.41 -6.65 1.84
CA GLN A 42 -11.15 -7.83 1.02
C GLN A 42 -10.17 -7.47 -0.08
N LEU A 43 -9.10 -8.26 -0.21
CA LEU A 43 -8.12 -8.05 -1.26
C LEU A 43 -8.60 -8.74 -2.54
N TYR A 44 -8.50 -8.02 -3.67
CA TYR A 44 -8.88 -8.53 -4.98
C TYR A 44 -7.72 -8.42 -5.93
N PHE A 45 -7.62 -9.38 -6.85
CA PHE A 45 -6.67 -9.30 -7.94
C PHE A 45 -7.39 -9.47 -9.27
N GLN A 46 -6.81 -8.90 -10.32
CA GLN A 46 -7.29 -9.14 -11.67
C GLN A 46 -6.92 -10.54 -12.10
N ARG A 47 -7.88 -11.23 -12.70
CA ARG A 47 -7.64 -12.52 -13.32
C ARG A 47 -7.91 -12.40 -14.80
N CYS A 48 -6.95 -12.81 -15.63
CA CYS A 48 -7.11 -12.75 -17.07
C CYS A 48 -8.29 -13.59 -17.52
N GLY A 49 -9.16 -13.00 -18.35
CA GLY A 49 -10.34 -13.71 -18.85
C GLY A 49 -10.01 -14.74 -19.91
N SER A 50 -8.80 -14.71 -20.48
CA SER A 50 -8.40 -15.63 -21.55
C SER A 50 -7.51 -16.74 -21.06
N CYS A 51 -6.43 -16.43 -20.33
CA CYS A 51 -5.50 -17.48 -19.90
C CYS A 51 -5.59 -17.79 -18.41
N GLY A 52 -6.35 -17.03 -17.66
CA GLY A 52 -6.66 -17.35 -16.27
C GLY A 52 -5.59 -16.99 -15.24
N ILE A 53 -4.47 -16.39 -15.65
CA ILE A 53 -3.46 -15.99 -14.66
C ILE A 53 -3.90 -14.70 -13.96
N PHE A 54 -3.44 -14.58 -12.72
CA PHE A 54 -3.66 -13.36 -11.95
C PHE A 54 -2.56 -12.35 -12.23
N ARG A 55 -2.88 -11.06 -12.01
CA ARG A 55 -1.90 -10.00 -12.14
C ARG A 55 -2.08 -8.94 -11.08
N HIS A 56 -0.99 -8.38 -10.66
CA HIS A 56 -0.88 -7.26 -9.73
C HIS A 56 0.49 -6.60 -9.98
N LEU A 57 0.57 -5.35 -10.20
CA LEU A 57 -0.45 -4.29 -10.09
C LEU A 57 -1.49 -4.39 -11.21
N PRO A 58 -2.64 -3.67 -11.05
CA PRO A 58 -3.68 -3.69 -12.07
C PRO A 58 -3.17 -3.17 -13.42
N ARG A 59 -3.55 -3.84 -14.48
CA ARG A 59 -3.11 -3.51 -15.85
C ARG A 59 -4.23 -3.75 -16.83
N TYR A 60 -4.11 -3.09 -17.99
CA TYR A 60 -5.11 -3.20 -19.05
C TYR A 60 -4.97 -4.45 -19.90
N MET A 61 -3.78 -5.05 -19.89
CA MET A 61 -3.50 -6.21 -20.74
C MET A 61 -2.76 -7.25 -19.94
N CYS A 62 -3.02 -8.52 -20.27
CA CYS A 62 -2.29 -9.63 -19.68
C CYS A 62 -0.86 -9.66 -20.24
N ALA A 63 0.10 -9.73 -19.33
CA ALA A 63 1.51 -9.79 -19.73
C ALA A 63 1.86 -11.10 -20.42
N ARG A 64 1.05 -12.15 -20.20
CA ARG A 64 1.31 -13.46 -20.74
C ARG A 64 0.67 -13.67 -22.11
N CYS A 65 -0.59 -13.30 -22.27
CA CYS A 65 -1.32 -13.59 -23.50
C CYS A 65 -1.81 -12.36 -24.25
N GLY A 66 -1.65 -11.16 -23.66
CA GLY A 66 -2.02 -9.90 -24.31
C GLY A 66 -3.50 -9.57 -24.28
N SER A 67 -4.33 -10.41 -23.67
CA SER A 67 -5.76 -10.18 -23.64
C SER A 67 -6.10 -8.97 -22.76
N PRO A 68 -7.06 -8.12 -23.18
CA PRO A 68 -7.57 -7.05 -22.31
C PRO A 68 -8.65 -7.53 -21.35
N ASP A 69 -9.15 -8.75 -21.49
CA ASP A 69 -10.26 -9.23 -20.69
C ASP A 69 -9.80 -9.65 -19.30
N TYR A 70 -10.56 -9.24 -18.30
CA TYR A 70 -10.23 -9.62 -16.92
C TYR A 70 -11.47 -9.55 -16.06
N SER A 71 -11.39 -10.22 -14.91
CA SER A 71 -12.36 -10.08 -13.84
C SER A 71 -11.62 -9.85 -12.53
N TRP A 72 -12.32 -9.25 -11.57
CA TRP A 72 -11.77 -9.09 -10.22
C TRP A 72 -12.17 -10.30 -9.39
N GLU A 73 -11.17 -10.98 -8.83
CA GLU A 73 -11.39 -12.18 -8.03
C GLU A 73 -10.88 -11.94 -6.62
N PRO A 74 -11.65 -12.33 -5.59
CA PRO A 74 -11.18 -12.16 -4.22
C PRO A 74 -10.00 -13.08 -3.94
N SER A 75 -9.01 -12.53 -3.24
CA SER A 75 -7.83 -13.29 -2.84
C SER A 75 -8.13 -14.06 -1.56
N SER A 76 -7.47 -15.21 -1.39
CA SER A 76 -7.49 -15.92 -0.11
C SER A 76 -6.84 -15.10 0.99
N GLY A 77 -6.02 -14.11 0.62
CA GLY A 77 -5.26 -13.32 1.57
C GLY A 77 -4.05 -14.04 2.13
N LYS A 78 -3.78 -15.25 1.68
CA LYS A 78 -2.67 -16.06 2.17
C LYS A 78 -1.49 -15.96 1.23
N GLY A 79 -0.29 -15.98 1.80
CA GLY A 79 0.91 -15.88 1.00
C GLY A 79 2.13 -16.22 1.80
N THR A 80 3.27 -16.07 1.14
CA THR A 80 4.58 -16.35 1.71
C THR A 80 5.44 -15.10 1.64
N LEU A 81 6.19 -14.85 2.68
CA LEU A 81 7.14 -13.74 2.69
C LEU A 81 8.27 -14.05 1.72
N PHE A 82 8.36 -13.25 0.65
CA PHE A 82 9.36 -13.45 -0.39
C PHE A 82 10.67 -12.75 -0.04
N SER A 83 10.59 -11.48 0.35
CA SER A 83 11.75 -10.71 0.79
C SER A 83 11.30 -9.58 1.69
N TRP A 84 12.25 -9.05 2.48
CA TRP A 84 11.90 -7.95 3.39
C TRP A 84 13.13 -7.13 3.69
N THR A 85 12.87 -5.92 4.21
CA THR A 85 13.91 -5.06 4.75
C THR A 85 13.34 -4.32 5.95
N VAL A 86 14.20 -4.06 6.91
CA VAL A 86 13.81 -3.29 8.10
C VAL A 86 14.19 -1.84 7.85
N THR A 87 13.21 -0.97 7.91
CA THR A 87 13.38 0.44 7.60
C THR A 87 13.49 1.23 8.89
N HIS A 88 14.62 1.90 9.09
CA HIS A 88 14.89 2.68 10.30
C HIS A 88 14.75 4.17 10.10
N GLN A 89 14.60 4.63 8.86
CA GLN A 89 14.50 6.06 8.56
C GLN A 89 13.13 6.37 7.98
N ALA A 90 12.48 7.36 8.58
CA ALA A 90 11.20 7.83 8.07
C ALA A 90 11.48 8.91 7.02
N LEU A 91 11.13 8.61 5.76
CA LEU A 91 11.31 9.57 4.67
C LEU A 91 10.19 10.60 4.62
N HIS A 92 9.11 10.36 5.33
CA HIS A 92 7.99 11.28 5.46
C HIS A 92 7.67 11.44 6.95
N PRO A 93 7.45 12.67 7.43
CA PRO A 93 7.23 12.87 8.88
C PRO A 93 6.08 12.07 9.46
N ALA A 94 5.07 11.75 8.64
CA ALA A 94 3.92 10.99 9.13
C ALA A 94 4.27 9.58 9.59
N PHE A 95 5.44 9.07 9.18
CA PHE A 95 5.90 7.72 9.53
C PHE A 95 6.96 7.73 10.64
N ALA A 96 7.25 8.90 11.22
CA ALA A 96 8.33 9.02 12.20
C ALA A 96 8.11 8.12 13.41
N ALA A 97 6.86 7.92 13.83
CA ALA A 97 6.54 7.09 14.99
C ALA A 97 6.46 5.61 14.63
N ASP A 98 6.51 5.27 13.35
CA ASP A 98 6.35 3.90 12.88
C ASP A 98 7.66 3.17 12.69
N VAL A 99 8.78 3.89 12.60
CA VAL A 99 10.08 3.22 12.43
C VAL A 99 10.56 2.61 13.74
N PRO A 100 11.28 1.49 13.71
CA PRO A 100 11.52 0.69 12.50
C PRO A 100 10.30 -0.09 12.06
N PHE A 101 10.14 -0.22 10.74
CA PHE A 101 9.06 -1.07 10.21
C PHE A 101 9.63 -2.00 9.15
N VAL A 102 8.88 -3.06 8.85
CA VAL A 102 9.31 -4.05 7.87
C VAL A 102 8.57 -3.80 6.57
N ALA A 103 9.32 -3.42 5.56
CA ALA A 103 8.82 -3.35 4.19
C ALA A 103 9.07 -4.71 3.56
N ALA A 104 8.07 -5.26 2.90
CA ALA A 104 8.13 -6.64 2.46
C ALA A 104 7.54 -6.81 1.08
N VAL A 105 7.98 -7.85 0.40
CA VAL A 105 7.31 -8.36 -0.78
C VAL A 105 6.76 -9.74 -0.40
N VAL A 106 5.46 -9.91 -0.57
CA VAL A 106 4.81 -11.19 -0.30
C VAL A 106 4.36 -11.81 -1.61
N GLU A 107 4.43 -13.13 -1.67
CA GLU A 107 3.93 -13.89 -2.81
C GLU A 107 2.63 -14.55 -2.37
N LEU A 108 1.53 -14.15 -3.00
CA LEU A 108 0.20 -14.63 -2.63
C LEU A 108 -0.07 -15.97 -3.30
N GLU A 109 -1.05 -16.69 -2.77
CA GLU A 109 -1.43 -18.01 -3.33
C GLU A 109 -1.83 -17.92 -4.79
N GLU A 110 -2.33 -16.76 -5.21
CA GLU A 110 -2.71 -16.54 -6.59
C GLU A 110 -1.51 -16.40 -7.54
N GLY A 111 -0.30 -16.39 -7.01
CA GLY A 111 0.90 -16.29 -7.84
C GLY A 111 1.39 -14.88 -8.10
N VAL A 112 0.75 -13.88 -7.53
CA VAL A 112 1.19 -12.49 -7.67
C VAL A 112 2.06 -12.09 -6.49
N ARG A 113 2.93 -11.11 -6.72
CA ARG A 113 3.75 -10.51 -5.66
C ARG A 113 3.24 -9.12 -5.38
N MET A 114 3.26 -8.76 -4.09
CA MET A 114 2.76 -7.47 -3.65
C MET A 114 3.70 -6.88 -2.63
N ALA A 115 4.03 -5.60 -2.82
CA ALA A 115 4.80 -4.86 -1.84
C ALA A 115 3.86 -4.41 -0.73
N THR A 116 4.30 -4.56 0.52
CA THR A 116 3.48 -4.22 1.66
C THR A 116 4.35 -3.93 2.88
N ARG A 117 3.71 -3.63 3.97
CA ARG A 117 4.35 -3.49 5.26
C ARG A 117 3.82 -4.58 6.18
N LEU A 118 4.73 -5.25 6.85
CA LEU A 118 4.32 -6.27 7.84
C LEU A 118 3.96 -5.59 9.16
N VAL A 119 2.90 -6.10 9.77
CA VAL A 119 2.48 -5.69 11.10
C VAL A 119 2.42 -6.92 11.98
N ASP A 120 2.40 -6.72 13.30
CA ASP A 120 2.32 -7.81 14.26
C ASP A 120 3.48 -8.81 14.11
N CYS A 121 4.68 -8.28 13.84
CA CYS A 121 5.88 -9.10 13.70
C CYS A 121 7.05 -8.40 14.39
N GLU A 122 8.11 -9.17 14.68
CA GLU A 122 9.35 -8.59 15.18
C GLU A 122 10.04 -7.81 14.08
N ARG A 123 10.69 -6.71 14.46
CA ARG A 123 11.21 -5.74 13.52
C ARG A 123 12.73 -5.56 13.59
N ASP A 124 13.43 -6.46 14.21
CA ASP A 124 14.90 -6.40 14.31
C ASP A 124 15.57 -7.69 13.90
#